data_102fae363805582a14a732174c4d2d88
#
_entry.id   102fae363805582a14a732174c4d2d88
#
_cell.length_a   1.000
_cell.length_b   1.000
_cell.length_c   1.000
_cell.angle_alpha   90.00
_cell.angle_beta   90.00
_cell.angle_gamma   90.00
#
_symmetry.space_group_name_H-M   'P 1'
#
loop_
_entity.id
_entity.type
_entity.pdbx_description
1 polymer ?
#
loop_
_entity_poly.entity_id
_entity_poly.type
_entity_poly.pdbx_seq_one_letter_code
_entity_poly.pdbx_strand_id
1 'polypeptide(L)'
;WAFHFVKEVGAYNKNVQAKNEEAEANGEPAQAKELKAIIGCEFFVCENHTDKSRKDNGYLVVMLAKNKKGYHNLAKMSSKAYTDGFYYVPRIDKEVVKQYKEDVIVLTGNLYGEVPSKVLNVGEKQAEEALLWWKETFGDDLYIEVMRHGQEDEDRVNQTLIEFSKKHDVKLVATNNTFYIDKEDAPAHDILLCVKDGEKVATPKGRGRGYRFGLDNEEYYFKSADEMKALFTDLPEAISNVD
;
A
#
# COMPACT_ATOMS: atom_id res chain seq x y z
N TRP A 1 0.38 16.12 2.08
CA TRP A 1 1.54 15.43 1.47
C TRP A 1 1.34 15.23 -0.03
N ALA A 2 0.19 14.68 -0.50
CA ALA A 2 -0.05 14.40 -1.93
C ALA A 2 0.17 15.62 -2.84
N PHE A 3 -0.32 16.80 -2.44
CA PHE A 3 -0.14 18.03 -3.22
C PHE A 3 1.34 18.42 -3.38
N HIS A 4 2.13 18.36 -2.31
CA HIS A 4 3.58 18.64 -2.38
C HIS A 4 4.30 17.61 -3.24
N PHE A 5 3.98 16.34 -3.10
CA PHE A 5 4.56 15.28 -3.90
C PHE A 5 4.32 15.50 -5.41
N VAL A 6 3.08 15.75 -5.82
CA VAL A 6 2.75 16.05 -7.23
C VAL A 6 3.48 17.29 -7.74
N LYS A 7 3.60 18.34 -6.91
CA LYS A 7 4.32 19.56 -7.25
C LYS A 7 5.82 19.28 -7.48
N GLU A 8 6.45 18.51 -6.59
CA GLU A 8 7.87 18.17 -6.71
C GLU A 8 8.14 17.28 -7.93
N VAL A 9 7.30 16.26 -8.18
CA VAL A 9 7.38 15.44 -9.40
C VAL A 9 7.23 16.31 -10.65
N GLY A 10 6.29 17.27 -10.64
CA GLY A 10 6.13 18.21 -11.76
C GLY A 10 7.34 19.13 -11.98
N ALA A 11 7.98 19.59 -10.90
CA ALA A 11 9.22 20.37 -10.98
C ALA A 11 10.40 19.52 -11.52
N TYR A 12 10.53 18.30 -11.04
CA TYR A 12 11.52 17.34 -11.54
C TYR A 12 11.34 17.09 -13.05
N ASN A 13 10.11 16.78 -13.49
CA ASN A 13 9.82 16.49 -14.89
C ASN A 13 10.14 17.67 -15.82
N LYS A 14 9.87 18.91 -15.40
CA LYS A 14 10.29 20.10 -16.17
C LYS A 14 11.81 20.17 -16.36
N ASN A 15 12.58 19.85 -15.31
CA ASN A 15 14.04 19.81 -15.40
C ASN A 15 14.51 18.68 -16.32
N VAL A 16 13.85 17.52 -16.28
CA VAL A 16 14.13 16.37 -17.16
C VAL A 16 13.87 16.74 -18.61
N GLN A 17 12.73 17.38 -18.91
CA GLN A 17 12.38 17.83 -20.25
C GLN A 17 13.44 18.80 -20.80
N ALA A 18 13.82 19.83 -20.03
CA ALA A 18 14.85 20.78 -20.45
C ALA A 18 16.20 20.13 -20.74
N LYS A 19 16.64 19.15 -19.89
CA LYS A 19 17.87 18.40 -20.13
C LYS A 19 17.81 17.51 -21.37
N ASN A 20 16.67 16.87 -21.61
CA ASN A 20 16.49 16.01 -22.78
C ASN A 20 16.44 16.84 -24.09
N GLU A 21 15.81 18.04 -24.08
CA GLU A 21 15.81 18.98 -25.19
C GLU A 21 17.24 19.46 -25.51
N GLU A 22 18.04 19.76 -24.49
CA GLU A 22 19.44 20.14 -24.65
C GLU A 22 20.29 18.98 -25.22
N ALA A 23 20.11 17.75 -24.73
CA ALA A 23 20.75 16.56 -25.23
C ALA A 23 20.41 16.29 -26.72
N GLU A 24 19.12 16.39 -27.05
CA GLU A 24 18.62 16.25 -28.42
C GLU A 24 19.24 17.30 -29.37
N ALA A 25 19.33 18.55 -28.93
CA ALA A 25 19.98 19.62 -29.70
C ALA A 25 21.47 19.36 -29.96
N ASN A 26 22.12 18.63 -29.06
CA ASN A 26 23.53 18.21 -29.19
C ASN A 26 23.71 16.86 -29.90
N GLY A 27 22.61 16.19 -30.33
CA GLY A 27 22.67 14.86 -30.95
C GLY A 27 22.92 13.73 -29.96
N GLU A 28 22.67 13.94 -28.66
CA GLU A 28 22.87 12.97 -27.59
C GLU A 28 21.53 12.26 -27.25
N PRO A 29 21.55 11.03 -26.72
CA PRO A 29 20.35 10.36 -26.28
C PRO A 29 19.75 11.03 -25.02
N ALA A 30 18.44 10.86 -24.81
CA ALA A 30 17.76 11.33 -23.63
C ALA A 30 18.44 10.85 -22.33
N GLN A 31 18.74 11.78 -21.43
CA GLN A 31 19.55 11.53 -20.24
C GLN A 31 18.74 11.06 -19.02
N ALA A 32 17.44 11.36 -18.99
CA ALA A 32 16.59 10.99 -17.85
C ALA A 32 15.15 10.71 -18.29
N LYS A 33 14.44 9.93 -17.49
CA LYS A 33 13.00 9.64 -17.68
C LYS A 33 12.16 10.53 -16.76
N GLU A 34 10.99 10.93 -17.25
CA GLU A 34 9.97 11.57 -16.44
C GLU A 34 9.40 10.59 -15.41
N LEU A 35 9.02 11.12 -14.25
CA LEU A 35 8.35 10.37 -13.19
C LEU A 35 6.84 10.55 -13.29
N LYS A 36 6.09 9.51 -12.98
CA LYS A 36 4.64 9.54 -12.87
C LYS A 36 4.23 9.53 -11.40
N ALA A 37 3.50 10.56 -10.97
CA ALA A 37 2.91 10.59 -9.64
C ALA A 37 1.61 9.78 -9.63
N ILE A 38 1.55 8.73 -8.80
CA ILE A 38 0.36 7.93 -8.55
C ILE A 38 -0.20 8.34 -7.19
N ILE A 39 -1.46 8.78 -7.15
CA ILE A 39 -2.12 9.22 -5.93
C ILE A 39 -3.01 8.11 -5.40
N GLY A 40 -2.80 7.75 -4.16
CA GLY A 40 -3.58 6.74 -3.46
C GLY A 40 -3.93 7.15 -2.03
N CYS A 41 -4.71 6.31 -1.39
CA CYS A 41 -5.08 6.42 0.00
C CYS A 41 -5.23 5.02 0.60
N GLU A 42 -4.74 4.82 1.81
CA GLU A 42 -5.07 3.66 2.64
C GLU A 42 -6.33 3.95 3.43
N PHE A 43 -7.27 3.01 3.39
CA PHE A 43 -8.52 3.09 4.12
C PHE A 43 -8.64 1.96 5.14
N PHE A 44 -9.19 2.27 6.30
CA PHE A 44 -9.72 1.27 7.22
C PHE A 44 -11.14 0.89 6.77
N VAL A 45 -11.30 -0.32 6.24
CA VAL A 45 -12.59 -0.86 5.78
C VAL A 45 -13.14 -1.80 6.83
N CYS A 46 -14.14 -1.34 7.58
CA CYS A 46 -14.80 -2.07 8.66
C CYS A 46 -16.13 -2.70 8.20
N GLU A 47 -16.80 -3.39 9.11
CA GLU A 47 -18.09 -4.01 8.82
C GLU A 47 -19.20 -2.97 8.63
N ASN A 48 -19.30 -1.99 9.52
CA ASN A 48 -20.23 -0.87 9.45
C ASN A 48 -19.57 0.40 10.01
N HIS A 49 -19.29 1.37 9.15
CA HIS A 49 -18.56 2.58 9.52
C HIS A 49 -19.35 3.51 10.44
N THR A 50 -20.68 3.41 10.48
CA THR A 50 -21.53 4.22 11.35
C THR A 50 -21.73 3.62 12.72
N ASP A 51 -21.44 2.32 12.92
CA ASP A 51 -21.52 1.68 14.22
C ASP A 51 -20.35 2.12 15.12
N LYS A 52 -20.69 2.75 16.24
CA LYS A 52 -19.74 3.22 17.29
C LYS A 52 -19.94 2.50 18.60
N SER A 53 -20.75 1.42 18.64
CA SER A 53 -21.04 0.64 19.83
C SER A 53 -19.88 -0.27 20.25
N ARG A 54 -19.06 -0.70 19.28
CA ARG A 54 -17.88 -1.55 19.48
C ARG A 54 -16.69 -1.03 18.69
N LYS A 55 -15.49 -1.29 19.18
CA LYS A 55 -14.26 -0.99 18.44
C LYS A 55 -14.09 -1.99 17.30
N ASP A 56 -14.19 -1.50 16.08
CA ASP A 56 -13.90 -2.21 14.84
C ASP A 56 -13.11 -1.25 13.94
N ASN A 57 -11.81 -1.41 13.90
CA ASN A 57 -10.96 -0.61 13.00
C ASN A 57 -11.03 -1.11 11.56
N GLY A 58 -11.52 -2.33 11.32
CA GLY A 58 -11.52 -2.96 10.00
C GLY A 58 -10.15 -3.37 9.51
N TYR A 59 -10.01 -3.52 8.20
CA TYR A 59 -8.79 -3.94 7.51
C TYR A 59 -8.22 -2.78 6.68
N LEU A 60 -6.90 -2.71 6.57
CA LEU A 60 -6.23 -1.75 5.70
C LEU A 60 -6.39 -2.17 4.23
N VAL A 61 -6.82 -1.23 3.40
CA VAL A 61 -6.98 -1.43 1.95
C VAL A 61 -6.36 -0.25 1.23
N VAL A 62 -5.49 -0.53 0.27
CA VAL A 62 -4.84 0.49 -0.56
C VAL A 62 -5.70 0.75 -1.79
N MET A 63 -6.01 2.01 -2.06
CA MET A 63 -6.77 2.43 -3.23
C MET A 63 -6.01 3.51 -3.99
N LEU A 64 -5.87 3.34 -5.32
CA LEU A 64 -5.13 4.24 -6.19
C LEU A 64 -6.07 4.88 -7.20
N ALA A 65 -5.90 6.17 -7.48
CA ALA A 65 -6.69 6.89 -8.47
C ALA A 65 -6.15 6.64 -9.88
N LYS A 66 -6.99 6.17 -10.79
CA LYS A 66 -6.66 6.02 -12.23
C LYS A 66 -6.58 7.37 -12.95
N ASN A 67 -7.37 8.34 -12.49
CA ASN A 67 -7.50 9.67 -13.09
C ASN A 67 -8.09 10.68 -12.08
N LYS A 68 -8.39 11.89 -12.54
CA LYS A 68 -8.97 12.96 -11.72
C LYS A 68 -10.30 12.58 -11.06
N LYS A 69 -11.16 11.80 -11.74
CA LYS A 69 -12.44 11.34 -11.17
C LYS A 69 -12.18 10.34 -10.03
N GLY A 70 -11.25 9.40 -10.21
CA GLY A 70 -10.80 8.48 -9.15
C GLY A 70 -10.25 9.24 -7.94
N TYR A 71 -9.40 10.26 -8.16
CA TYR A 71 -8.92 11.13 -7.07
C TYR A 71 -10.08 11.78 -6.29
N HIS A 72 -11.09 12.32 -6.98
CA HIS A 72 -12.27 12.88 -6.31
C HIS A 72 -13.06 11.81 -5.53
N ASN A 73 -13.12 10.57 -6.02
CA ASN A 73 -13.75 9.46 -5.32
C ASN A 73 -12.97 9.08 -4.06
N LEU A 74 -11.63 9.02 -4.11
CA LEU A 74 -10.80 8.84 -2.91
C LEU A 74 -11.04 9.97 -1.88
N ALA A 75 -11.11 11.22 -2.33
CA ALA A 75 -11.38 12.37 -1.46
C ALA A 75 -12.77 12.28 -0.78
N LYS A 76 -13.80 11.83 -1.52
CA LYS A 76 -15.14 11.61 -0.96
C LYS A 76 -15.15 10.48 0.07
N MET A 77 -14.49 9.34 -0.20
CA MET A 77 -14.35 8.24 0.75
C MET A 77 -13.62 8.71 2.02
N SER A 78 -12.53 9.46 1.87
CA SER A 78 -11.79 10.03 2.99
C SER A 78 -12.66 10.99 3.81
N SER A 79 -13.44 11.86 3.16
CA SER A 79 -14.36 12.76 3.85
C SER A 79 -15.40 11.98 4.66
N LYS A 80 -16.03 10.96 4.06
CA LYS A 80 -16.99 10.10 4.78
C LYS A 80 -16.35 9.36 5.96
N ALA A 81 -15.11 8.89 5.80
CA ALA A 81 -14.37 8.24 6.88
C ALA A 81 -14.22 9.14 8.10
N TYR A 82 -13.99 10.45 7.88
CA TYR A 82 -13.83 11.42 8.98
C TYR A 82 -15.16 11.95 9.51
N THR A 83 -16.15 12.26 8.65
CA THR A 83 -17.42 12.87 9.07
C THR A 83 -18.35 11.85 9.71
N ASP A 84 -18.50 10.68 9.10
CA ASP A 84 -19.50 9.69 9.47
C ASP A 84 -18.87 8.50 10.22
N GLY A 85 -17.70 8.05 9.76
CA GLY A 85 -17.06 6.80 10.16
C GLY A 85 -16.00 6.91 11.27
N PHE A 86 -15.69 8.11 11.75
CA PHE A 86 -14.63 8.26 12.76
C PHE A 86 -15.02 7.65 14.10
N TYR A 87 -14.29 6.61 14.49
CA TYR A 87 -14.35 6.00 15.82
C TYR A 87 -13.01 5.31 16.10
N TYR A 88 -12.15 5.91 16.93
CA TYR A 88 -10.72 5.64 17.12
C TYR A 88 -9.88 5.95 15.90
N VAL A 89 -10.28 5.53 14.71
CA VAL A 89 -9.66 5.81 13.41
C VAL A 89 -10.75 6.20 12.39
N PRO A 90 -10.41 6.91 11.31
CA PRO A 90 -11.34 7.18 10.21
C PRO A 90 -11.63 5.88 9.45
N ARG A 91 -12.89 5.46 9.35
CA ARG A 91 -13.31 4.19 8.75
C ARG A 91 -14.34 4.40 7.67
N ILE A 92 -14.30 3.53 6.67
CA ILE A 92 -15.37 3.32 5.70
C ILE A 92 -15.84 1.86 5.77
N ASP A 93 -16.89 1.52 5.06
CA ASP A 93 -17.34 0.14 4.87
C ASP A 93 -17.48 -0.20 3.38
N LYS A 94 -17.85 -1.43 3.11
CA LYS A 94 -18.01 -1.96 1.75
C LYS A 94 -19.11 -1.23 0.95
N GLU A 95 -20.10 -0.64 1.60
CA GLU A 95 -21.15 0.14 0.92
C GLU A 95 -20.60 1.50 0.43
N VAL A 96 -19.79 2.17 1.25
CA VAL A 96 -19.06 3.38 0.83
C VAL A 96 -18.10 3.07 -0.32
N VAL A 97 -17.39 1.94 -0.23
CA VAL A 97 -16.50 1.49 -1.31
C VAL A 97 -17.28 1.31 -2.62
N LYS A 98 -18.39 0.57 -2.63
CA LYS A 98 -19.24 0.39 -3.81
C LYS A 98 -19.72 1.71 -4.40
N GLN A 99 -20.07 2.67 -3.56
CA GLN A 99 -20.57 3.98 -4.01
C GLN A 99 -19.53 4.79 -4.78
N TYR A 100 -18.22 4.66 -4.44
CA TYR A 100 -17.15 5.50 -4.98
C TYR A 100 -16.03 4.71 -5.69
N LYS A 101 -16.28 3.47 -6.09
CA LYS A 101 -15.28 2.56 -6.68
C LYS A 101 -14.80 2.95 -8.08
N GLU A 102 -15.56 3.78 -8.82
CA GLU A 102 -15.25 4.08 -10.21
C GLU A 102 -13.92 4.82 -10.36
N ASP A 103 -13.13 4.43 -11.36
CA ASP A 103 -11.80 4.97 -11.65
C ASP A 103 -10.78 4.80 -10.51
N VAL A 104 -10.95 3.73 -9.71
CA VAL A 104 -10.08 3.37 -8.58
C VAL A 104 -9.53 1.97 -8.79
N ILE A 105 -8.22 1.82 -8.63
CA ILE A 105 -7.53 0.52 -8.50
C ILE A 105 -7.48 0.16 -7.02
N VAL A 106 -7.63 -1.12 -6.70
CA VAL A 106 -7.55 -1.64 -5.33
C VAL A 106 -6.44 -2.66 -5.21
N LEU A 107 -5.64 -2.55 -4.17
CA LEU A 107 -4.66 -3.55 -3.76
C LEU A 107 -5.15 -4.25 -2.50
N THR A 108 -4.88 -5.55 -2.37
CA THR A 108 -5.32 -6.34 -1.21
C THR A 108 -4.69 -5.92 0.12
N GLY A 109 -3.65 -5.09 0.05
CA GLY A 109 -2.95 -4.57 1.22
C GLY A 109 -1.87 -5.52 1.77
N ASN A 110 -1.17 -5.03 2.79
CA ASN A 110 -0.16 -5.79 3.52
C ASN A 110 -0.83 -6.81 4.49
N LEU A 111 -0.09 -7.34 5.47
CA LEU A 111 -0.60 -8.31 6.47
C LEU A 111 -1.82 -7.83 7.27
N TYR A 112 -2.12 -6.52 7.26
CA TYR A 112 -3.32 -5.92 7.87
C TYR A 112 -4.48 -5.76 6.88
N GLY A 113 -4.30 -6.14 5.61
CA GLY A 113 -5.35 -6.21 4.60
C GLY A 113 -6.39 -7.31 4.90
N GLU A 114 -7.60 -7.20 4.34
CA GLU A 114 -8.67 -8.17 4.64
C GLU A 114 -8.27 -9.60 4.25
N VAL A 115 -7.76 -9.79 3.03
CA VAL A 115 -7.39 -11.12 2.51
C VAL A 115 -6.18 -11.68 3.25
N PRO A 116 -5.02 -10.97 3.34
CA PRO A 116 -3.86 -11.46 4.07
C PRO A 116 -4.13 -11.75 5.56
N SER A 117 -4.84 -10.85 6.23
CA SER A 117 -5.17 -11.03 7.64
C SER A 117 -6.07 -12.25 7.89
N LYS A 118 -7.01 -12.53 6.98
CA LYS A 118 -7.84 -13.74 7.08
C LYS A 118 -7.05 -15.01 6.83
N VAL A 119 -6.07 -15.01 5.92
CA VAL A 119 -5.15 -16.15 5.73
C VAL A 119 -4.45 -16.49 7.05
N LEU A 120 -3.94 -15.46 7.76
CA LEU A 120 -3.20 -15.68 9.01
C LEU A 120 -4.08 -16.06 10.20
N ASN A 121 -5.24 -15.43 10.35
CA ASN A 121 -5.95 -15.41 11.64
C ASN A 121 -7.30 -16.13 11.60
N VAL A 122 -7.85 -16.43 10.43
CA VAL A 122 -9.22 -16.98 10.29
C VAL A 122 -9.21 -18.30 9.52
N GLY A 123 -8.68 -18.27 8.29
CA GLY A 123 -8.58 -19.44 7.42
C GLY A 123 -8.65 -19.06 5.95
N GLU A 124 -8.08 -19.92 5.10
CA GLU A 124 -7.98 -19.69 3.65
C GLU A 124 -9.34 -19.55 2.97
N LYS A 125 -10.33 -20.33 3.40
CA LYS A 125 -11.69 -20.25 2.81
C LYS A 125 -12.30 -18.85 3.01
N GLN A 126 -12.22 -18.28 4.19
CA GLN A 126 -12.73 -16.95 4.50
C GLN A 126 -11.90 -15.84 3.82
N ALA A 127 -10.60 -16.07 3.64
CA ALA A 127 -9.74 -15.19 2.88
C ALA A 127 -10.12 -15.19 1.39
N GLU A 128 -10.39 -16.38 0.83
CA GLU A 128 -10.85 -16.54 -0.55
C GLU A 128 -12.21 -15.88 -0.79
N GLU A 129 -13.18 -16.08 0.11
CA GLU A 129 -14.49 -15.40 0.06
C GLU A 129 -14.33 -13.87 0.05
N ALA A 130 -13.41 -13.34 0.85
CA ALA A 130 -13.10 -11.91 0.85
C ALA A 130 -12.50 -11.46 -0.48
N LEU A 131 -11.53 -12.19 -1.03
CA LEU A 131 -10.94 -11.89 -2.33
C LEU A 131 -12.00 -11.86 -3.44
N LEU A 132 -12.91 -12.83 -3.44
CA LEU A 132 -13.99 -12.91 -4.44
C LEU A 132 -14.93 -11.70 -4.37
N TRP A 133 -15.22 -11.18 -3.18
CA TRP A 133 -15.99 -9.96 -3.04
C TRP A 133 -15.28 -8.75 -3.67
N TRP A 134 -13.96 -8.61 -3.45
CA TRP A 134 -13.16 -7.56 -4.05
C TRP A 134 -13.09 -7.72 -5.57
N LYS A 135 -12.91 -8.95 -6.08
CA LYS A 135 -12.90 -9.25 -7.51
C LYS A 135 -14.23 -8.94 -8.19
N GLU A 136 -15.35 -9.33 -7.60
CA GLU A 136 -16.68 -9.00 -8.11
C GLU A 136 -16.91 -7.48 -8.16
N THR A 137 -16.38 -6.75 -7.18
CA THR A 137 -16.56 -5.31 -7.08
C THR A 137 -15.69 -4.52 -8.04
N PHE A 138 -14.42 -4.90 -8.25
CA PHE A 138 -13.43 -4.12 -9.01
C PHE A 138 -12.99 -4.77 -10.33
N GLY A 139 -13.27 -6.07 -10.55
CA GLY A 139 -12.86 -6.76 -11.77
C GLY A 139 -11.36 -6.69 -12.01
N ASP A 140 -10.97 -6.18 -13.18
CA ASP A 140 -9.56 -6.04 -13.60
C ASP A 140 -8.78 -4.94 -12.86
N ASP A 141 -9.47 -4.09 -12.09
CA ASP A 141 -8.86 -3.06 -11.26
C ASP A 141 -8.49 -3.56 -9.85
N LEU A 142 -8.69 -4.85 -9.56
CA LEU A 142 -8.18 -5.51 -8.35
C LEU A 142 -6.81 -6.12 -8.61
N TYR A 143 -5.86 -5.86 -7.72
CA TYR A 143 -4.55 -6.50 -7.68
C TYR A 143 -4.29 -7.15 -6.32
N ILE A 144 -3.71 -8.34 -6.36
CA ILE A 144 -3.17 -8.99 -5.16
C ILE A 144 -1.78 -8.42 -4.91
N GLU A 145 -1.61 -7.79 -3.76
CA GLU A 145 -0.36 -7.18 -3.33
C GLU A 145 0.54 -8.22 -2.65
N VAL A 146 1.79 -8.29 -3.06
CA VAL A 146 2.82 -9.15 -2.45
C VAL A 146 4.00 -8.30 -1.99
N MET A 147 4.46 -8.55 -0.78
CA MET A 147 5.58 -7.85 -0.15
C MET A 147 6.62 -8.83 0.38
N ARG A 148 7.88 -8.42 0.45
CA ARG A 148 9.00 -9.23 0.97
C ARG A 148 9.93 -8.38 1.83
N HIS A 149 9.70 -8.41 3.14
CA HIS A 149 10.58 -7.80 4.14
C HIS A 149 11.32 -8.85 4.98
N GLY A 150 11.33 -10.12 4.53
CA GLY A 150 11.97 -11.21 5.26
C GLY A 150 11.22 -11.65 6.52
N GLN A 151 9.91 -11.48 6.55
CA GLN A 151 9.04 -11.95 7.63
C GLN A 151 8.42 -13.31 7.27
N GLU A 152 8.42 -14.25 8.21
CA GLU A 152 7.82 -15.59 8.03
C GLU A 152 6.32 -15.51 7.70
N ASP A 153 5.60 -14.60 8.35
CA ASP A 153 4.18 -14.38 8.08
C ASP A 153 3.91 -13.88 6.65
N GLU A 154 4.80 -13.02 6.09
CA GLU A 154 4.71 -12.59 4.70
C GLU A 154 4.91 -13.75 3.73
N ASP A 155 5.91 -14.58 3.97
CA ASP A 155 6.21 -15.75 3.11
C ASP A 155 5.04 -16.73 3.08
N ARG A 156 4.46 -17.00 4.24
CA ARG A 156 3.29 -17.87 4.37
C ARG A 156 2.07 -17.29 3.65
N VAL A 157 1.79 -16.02 3.82
CA VAL A 157 0.67 -15.33 3.15
C VAL A 157 0.89 -15.28 1.66
N ASN A 158 2.09 -14.92 1.20
CA ASN A 158 2.42 -14.83 -0.22
C ASN A 158 2.17 -16.15 -0.96
N GLN A 159 2.45 -17.31 -0.35
CA GLN A 159 2.15 -18.61 -0.95
C GLN A 159 0.67 -18.76 -1.29
N THR A 160 -0.22 -18.51 -0.31
CA THR A 160 -1.67 -18.56 -0.52
C THR A 160 -2.15 -17.50 -1.51
N LEU A 161 -1.60 -16.28 -1.46
CA LEU A 161 -1.98 -15.20 -2.38
C LEU A 161 -1.61 -15.51 -3.84
N ILE A 162 -0.45 -16.14 -4.07
CA ILE A 162 -0.01 -16.59 -5.40
C ILE A 162 -0.94 -17.70 -5.93
N GLU A 163 -1.38 -18.63 -5.07
CA GLU A 163 -2.37 -19.64 -5.45
C GLU A 163 -3.72 -19.02 -5.79
N PHE A 164 -4.19 -18.05 -5.01
CA PHE A 164 -5.42 -17.31 -5.28
C PHE A 164 -5.35 -16.51 -6.59
N SER A 165 -4.21 -15.87 -6.86
CA SER A 165 -3.96 -15.17 -8.12
C SER A 165 -4.18 -16.09 -9.33
N LYS A 166 -3.57 -17.28 -9.32
CA LYS A 166 -3.69 -18.28 -10.39
C LYS A 166 -5.10 -18.86 -10.48
N LYS A 167 -5.72 -19.19 -9.36
CA LYS A 167 -7.04 -19.81 -9.27
C LYS A 167 -8.13 -18.87 -9.77
N HIS A 168 -8.02 -17.59 -9.48
CA HIS A 168 -9.07 -16.60 -9.73
C HIS A 168 -8.73 -15.60 -10.84
N ASP A 169 -7.60 -15.77 -11.52
CA ASP A 169 -7.14 -14.84 -12.56
C ASP A 169 -7.16 -13.37 -12.05
N VAL A 170 -6.46 -13.13 -10.94
CA VAL A 170 -6.24 -11.80 -10.37
C VAL A 170 -4.75 -11.47 -10.45
N LYS A 171 -4.39 -10.33 -11.01
CA LYS A 171 -3.00 -9.92 -11.20
C LYS A 171 -2.29 -9.71 -9.87
N LEU A 172 -1.02 -10.13 -9.81
CA LEU A 172 -0.12 -9.81 -8.71
C LEU A 172 0.55 -8.45 -8.93
N VAL A 173 0.83 -7.72 -7.86
CA VAL A 173 1.69 -6.53 -7.88
C VAL A 173 2.65 -6.58 -6.70
N ALA A 174 3.94 -6.36 -6.99
CA ALA A 174 4.97 -6.26 -5.96
C ALA A 174 5.04 -4.84 -5.41
N THR A 175 4.97 -4.72 -4.10
CA THR A 175 5.10 -3.44 -3.39
C THR A 175 6.09 -3.54 -2.24
N ASN A 176 6.39 -2.40 -1.63
CA ASN A 176 7.26 -2.30 -0.46
C ASN A 176 6.66 -1.29 0.52
N ASN A 177 6.57 -1.66 1.80
CA ASN A 177 6.27 -0.71 2.86
C ASN A 177 7.50 0.16 3.10
N THR A 178 7.47 1.38 2.59
CA THR A 178 8.59 2.33 2.73
C THR A 178 8.30 3.34 3.83
N PHE A 179 9.12 3.33 4.87
CA PHE A 179 9.02 4.24 6.01
C PHE A 179 10.17 5.25 6.09
N TYR A 180 11.29 4.97 5.43
CA TYR A 180 12.48 5.82 5.37
C TYR A 180 13.22 5.63 4.04
N ILE A 181 14.15 6.53 3.73
CA ILE A 181 14.80 6.57 2.41
C ILE A 181 15.95 5.57 2.36
N ASP A 182 16.93 5.70 3.23
CA ASP A 182 18.12 4.87 3.25
C ASP A 182 18.01 3.80 4.34
N LYS A 183 18.62 2.63 4.12
CA LYS A 183 18.58 1.52 5.07
C LYS A 183 19.16 1.91 6.44
N GLU A 184 20.15 2.78 6.43
CA GLU A 184 20.82 3.34 7.61
C GLU A 184 19.92 4.23 8.48
N ASP A 185 18.77 4.68 7.94
CA ASP A 185 17.79 5.49 8.68
C ASP A 185 16.90 4.65 9.62
N ALA A 186 16.97 3.33 9.55
CA ALA A 186 16.16 2.43 10.39
C ALA A 186 16.25 2.73 11.90
N PRO A 187 17.43 2.97 12.50
CA PRO A 187 17.52 3.35 13.92
C PRO A 187 16.85 4.70 14.23
N ALA A 188 16.96 5.68 13.34
CA ALA A 188 16.31 6.98 13.51
C ALA A 188 14.79 6.86 13.47
N HIS A 189 14.27 6.04 12.55
CA HIS A 189 12.85 5.74 12.46
C HIS A 189 12.34 5.00 13.73
N ASP A 190 13.10 4.06 14.27
CA ASP A 190 12.76 3.35 15.52
C ASP A 190 12.66 4.31 16.72
N ILE A 191 13.56 5.30 16.81
CA ILE A 191 13.49 6.38 17.81
C ILE A 191 12.22 7.22 17.60
N LEU A 192 11.89 7.56 16.36
CA LEU A 192 10.66 8.32 16.02
C LEU A 192 9.40 7.59 16.47
N LEU A 193 9.32 6.25 16.30
CA LEU A 193 8.23 5.43 16.82
C LEU A 193 8.14 5.50 18.34
N CYS A 194 9.27 5.45 19.05
CA CYS A 194 9.29 5.62 20.50
C CYS A 194 8.75 6.99 20.94
N VAL A 195 9.15 8.06 20.26
CA VAL A 195 8.63 9.42 20.53
C VAL A 195 7.13 9.49 20.30
N LYS A 196 6.64 8.92 19.19
CA LYS A 196 5.21 8.88 18.85
C LYS A 196 4.38 8.18 19.92
N ASP A 197 4.85 7.05 20.43
CA ASP A 197 4.09 6.18 21.33
C ASP A 197 4.39 6.45 22.82
N GLY A 198 5.31 7.38 23.13
CA GLY A 198 5.73 7.70 24.50
C GLY A 198 6.56 6.58 25.17
N GLU A 199 7.22 5.76 24.35
CA GLU A 199 7.98 4.60 24.77
C GLU A 199 9.50 4.88 24.87
N LYS A 200 10.23 4.00 25.53
CA LYS A 200 11.68 4.06 25.61
C LYS A 200 12.31 3.12 24.59
N VAL A 201 13.43 3.51 23.98
CA VAL A 201 14.20 2.64 23.08
C VAL A 201 14.62 1.33 23.77
N ALA A 202 14.90 1.37 25.07
CA ALA A 202 15.26 0.20 25.86
C ALA A 202 14.10 -0.79 26.08
N THR A 203 12.83 -0.37 25.88
CA THR A 203 11.69 -1.28 25.93
C THR A 203 11.79 -2.28 24.77
N PRO A 204 11.71 -3.59 25.00
CA PRO A 204 11.87 -4.58 23.94
C PRO A 204 10.73 -4.47 22.92
N LYS A 205 11.06 -4.69 21.63
CA LYS A 205 10.07 -4.77 20.55
C LYS A 205 9.21 -6.03 20.69
N GLY A 206 7.92 -5.93 20.44
CA GLY A 206 7.03 -7.08 20.51
C GLY A 206 5.56 -6.69 20.65
N ARG A 207 4.75 -7.67 21.02
CA ARG A 207 3.29 -7.49 21.22
C ARG A 207 2.92 -7.74 22.68
N GLY A 208 1.93 -7.00 23.18
CA GLY A 208 1.39 -7.16 24.51
C GLY A 208 2.06 -6.27 25.57
N ARG A 209 1.68 -6.53 26.85
CA ARG A 209 2.14 -5.69 27.96
C ARG A 209 3.65 -5.81 28.20
N GLY A 210 4.34 -4.70 28.29
CA GLY A 210 5.79 -4.63 28.52
C GLY A 210 6.62 -4.62 27.23
N TYR A 211 5.97 -4.61 26.07
CA TYR A 211 6.61 -4.48 24.77
C TYR A 211 6.17 -3.19 24.10
N ARG A 212 7.02 -2.68 23.20
CA ARG A 212 6.70 -1.56 22.32
C ARG A 212 6.59 -2.00 20.87
N PHE A 213 5.90 -1.20 20.06
CA PHE A 213 5.92 -1.36 18.62
C PHE A 213 7.31 -1.00 18.05
N GLY A 214 7.71 -1.70 17.02
CA GLY A 214 8.90 -1.44 16.22
C GLY A 214 8.91 -2.35 15.01
N LEU A 215 9.64 -1.98 13.96
CA LEU A 215 9.85 -2.83 12.79
C LEU A 215 10.85 -3.94 13.15
N ASP A 216 10.63 -5.14 12.61
CA ASP A 216 11.42 -6.32 12.97
C ASP A 216 12.84 -6.29 12.39
N ASN A 217 13.01 -5.60 11.25
CA ASN A 217 14.28 -5.46 10.56
C ASN A 217 14.39 -4.10 9.82
N GLU A 218 15.43 -3.92 9.01
CA GLU A 218 15.76 -2.69 8.30
C GLU A 218 15.27 -2.67 6.85
N GLU A 219 14.43 -3.61 6.43
CA GLU A 219 14.01 -3.79 5.02
C GLU A 219 12.90 -2.82 4.56
N TYR A 220 12.56 -1.82 5.37
CA TYR A 220 11.49 -0.85 5.09
C TYR A 220 11.99 0.47 4.49
N TYR A 221 13.16 0.44 3.83
CA TYR A 221 13.72 1.59 3.11
C TYR A 221 13.19 1.69 1.67
N PHE A 222 13.44 2.82 1.02
CA PHE A 222 13.02 3.08 -0.36
C PHE A 222 13.93 2.32 -1.34
N LYS A 223 13.57 1.08 -1.64
CA LYS A 223 14.32 0.20 -2.54
C LYS A 223 14.33 0.71 -3.98
N SER A 224 15.46 0.58 -4.65
CA SER A 224 15.59 0.82 -6.09
C SER A 224 14.80 -0.21 -6.91
N ALA A 225 14.53 0.12 -8.18
CA ALA A 225 13.88 -0.80 -9.10
C ALA A 225 14.65 -2.13 -9.27
N ASP A 226 15.98 -2.09 -9.24
CA ASP A 226 16.80 -3.30 -9.39
C ASP A 226 16.78 -4.18 -8.13
N GLU A 227 16.76 -3.57 -6.94
CA GLU A 227 16.55 -4.29 -5.67
C GLU A 227 15.16 -4.96 -5.65
N MET A 228 14.11 -4.23 -6.06
CA MET A 228 12.76 -4.81 -6.14
C MET A 228 12.71 -5.97 -7.14
N LYS A 229 13.30 -5.84 -8.33
CA LYS A 229 13.40 -6.94 -9.30
C LYS A 229 14.15 -8.14 -8.74
N ALA A 230 15.24 -7.92 -7.99
CA ALA A 230 16.00 -8.99 -7.37
C ALA A 230 15.20 -9.74 -6.30
N LEU A 231 14.35 -9.04 -5.52
CA LEU A 231 13.47 -9.65 -4.54
C LEU A 231 12.36 -10.54 -5.14
N PHE A 232 11.93 -10.24 -6.36
CA PHE A 232 10.80 -10.91 -7.02
C PHE A 232 11.21 -11.63 -8.32
N THR A 233 12.44 -12.14 -8.41
CA THR A 233 12.94 -12.87 -9.59
C THR A 233 12.11 -14.09 -9.97
N ASP A 234 11.47 -14.73 -8.99
CA ASP A 234 10.55 -15.86 -9.14
C ASP A 234 9.12 -15.45 -9.51
N LEU A 235 8.78 -14.16 -9.43
CA LEU A 235 7.47 -13.58 -9.73
C LEU A 235 7.61 -12.34 -10.64
N PRO A 236 8.19 -12.47 -11.83
CA PRO A 236 8.45 -11.32 -12.71
C PRO A 236 7.18 -10.59 -13.14
N GLU A 237 6.03 -11.27 -13.19
CA GLU A 237 4.73 -10.67 -13.48
C GLU A 237 4.30 -9.67 -12.41
N ALA A 238 4.65 -9.88 -11.13
CA ALA A 238 4.33 -8.94 -10.06
C ALA A 238 5.09 -7.61 -10.20
N ILE A 239 6.27 -7.63 -10.82
CA ILE A 239 7.05 -6.43 -11.16
C ILE A 239 6.51 -5.78 -12.44
N SER A 240 6.22 -6.55 -13.50
CA SER A 240 5.73 -5.98 -14.77
C SER A 240 4.35 -5.36 -14.66
N ASN A 241 3.54 -5.76 -13.69
CA ASN A 241 2.22 -5.18 -13.44
C ASN A 241 2.27 -3.83 -12.67
N VAL A 242 3.46 -3.34 -12.30
CA VAL A 242 3.64 -2.00 -11.70
C VAL A 242 3.58 -0.89 -12.77
N ASP A 243 3.92 -1.18 -14.02
CA ASP A 243 3.88 -0.28 -15.16
C ASP A 243 2.43 -0.11 -15.67
#